data_20ddb47c015d0cce3ae343dc62190673
#
_entry.id   20ddb47c015d0cce3ae343dc62190673
#
_cell.length_a   1.000
_cell.length_b   1.000
_cell.length_c   1.000
_cell.angle_alpha   90.00
_cell.angle_beta   90.00
_cell.angle_gamma   90.00
#
_symmetry.space_group_name_H-M   'P 1'
#
loop_
_entity.id
_entity.type
_entity.pdbx_description
1 polymer ?
#
loop_
_entity_poly.entity_id
_entity_poly.type
_entity_poly.pdbx_seq_one_letter_code
_entity_poly.pdbx_strand_id
1 'polypeptide(L)'
;MVGMQWCKGILLVTGLTGLILADPERAFGQAGGDGAATEKSSQQMNIVMVGRMIEQLQSEVQNLTVQVKNLEEQQQSALAESAKLRKELEATRSQVVSLLAQAPEATSPTASQGNRPQPSIEDRIAKLEENQQLSSVEAAEQSQTKVESNSKYRLRLSGIALFNVYVNRGSVNNQDYPEIATAPSPLASSGTFGGSLRQSQIGLEAFGPTIAGARTSANVKFDFAGGFPNTPNGVSFGLMRLRTGTVRFDWASTSVIAGQDSLFIAPLSPTSIATLAIPAFAYSGNLWSWTPQFRVEHHFRLSERSSLLLQGGFLDSLTGDFPVSGYNRYPTAGENSGQPAYGTRLAWTHSVRGQNITVGAGGYYARQSFGYGRTVDGWAGTMDLTLPLGSHFEFTGQFYRGRATGGLGGGIGQSVLWTGSLLEPATDVYGLDSIGGWAQLKYKATSKLQFNGVFGQDNPFAGELREFGGTQSYYYASPLSKNQSAMLNFLYQPKSDIVLSLEYRHLKTYTLDSDTHRANIVTMSAGYIF
;
A
#
# COMPACT_ATOMS: atom_id res chain seq x y z
N MET A 1 1.04 -48.88 7.55
CA MET A 1 2.50 -49.06 7.67
C MET A 1 3.17 -47.91 6.95
N VAL A 2 3.69 -47.04 7.63
CA VAL A 2 4.95 -46.32 7.74
C VAL A 2 4.63 -45.02 8.52
N GLY A 3 5.04 -45.04 9.78
CA GLY A 3 5.02 -43.88 10.64
C GLY A 3 6.21 -42.98 10.31
N MET A 4 6.00 -41.69 10.45
CA MET A 4 7.09 -40.73 10.49
C MET A 4 6.93 -39.86 11.73
N GLN A 5 7.77 -40.13 12.70
CA GLN A 5 7.98 -39.38 13.92
C GLN A 5 8.48 -37.97 13.56
N TRP A 6 7.82 -36.95 14.06
CA TRP A 6 8.34 -35.58 14.08
C TRP A 6 9.09 -35.36 15.39
N CYS A 7 10.40 -35.18 15.25
CA CYS A 7 11.29 -34.80 16.32
C CYS A 7 10.92 -33.45 16.92
N LYS A 8 10.77 -33.44 18.24
CA LYS A 8 10.75 -32.25 19.07
C LYS A 8 12.13 -31.59 19.04
N GLY A 9 12.23 -30.42 18.39
CA GLY A 9 13.41 -29.57 18.48
C GLY A 9 13.14 -28.45 19.50
N ILE A 10 13.50 -28.70 20.76
CA ILE A 10 13.67 -27.64 21.77
C ILE A 10 14.99 -26.96 21.42
N LEU A 11 14.97 -25.75 20.92
CA LEU A 11 16.14 -24.91 20.78
C LEU A 11 16.33 -24.12 22.06
N LEU A 12 17.30 -24.53 22.86
CA LEU A 12 17.82 -23.82 24.01
C LEU A 12 18.43 -22.49 23.56
N VAL A 13 17.89 -21.38 24.02
CA VAL A 13 18.52 -20.05 23.93
C VAL A 13 19.43 -19.94 25.17
N THR A 14 20.66 -20.41 25.05
CA THR A 14 21.76 -20.06 25.95
C THR A 14 22.86 -19.42 25.10
N GLY A 15 23.08 -18.15 25.29
CA GLY A 15 24.24 -17.48 24.67
C GLY A 15 24.07 -16.01 24.42
N LEU A 16 23.88 -15.19 25.47
CA LEU A 16 24.20 -13.76 25.41
C LEU A 16 24.73 -13.26 26.77
N THR A 17 25.90 -13.78 27.14
CA THR A 17 26.75 -13.14 28.14
C THR A 17 28.17 -13.11 27.58
N GLY A 18 28.56 -11.97 27.07
CA GLY A 18 29.96 -11.75 26.65
C GLY A 18 30.04 -10.77 25.50
N LEU A 19 30.03 -9.50 25.78
CA LEU A 19 30.84 -8.46 25.15
C LEU A 19 30.42 -7.06 25.64
N ILE A 20 30.91 -6.66 26.82
CA ILE A 20 31.12 -5.24 27.13
C ILE A 20 32.42 -5.19 27.94
N LEU A 21 33.54 -5.16 27.26
CA LEU A 21 34.79 -4.59 27.73
C LEU A 21 35.53 -4.09 26.49
N ALA A 22 35.30 -2.83 26.13
CA ALA A 22 36.19 -2.06 25.28
C ALA A 22 36.40 -0.73 25.98
N ASP A 23 37.64 -0.49 26.37
CA ASP A 23 38.17 0.72 26.98
C ASP A 23 37.87 1.98 26.15
N PRO A 24 37.46 3.08 26.79
CA PRO A 24 37.60 4.40 26.24
C PRO A 24 38.65 5.20 27.07
N GLU A 25 39.91 4.88 26.96
CA GLU A 25 40.95 5.83 27.33
C GLU A 25 41.64 6.35 26.07
N ARG A 26 41.26 7.57 25.66
CA ARG A 26 42.10 8.64 25.10
C ARG A 26 41.24 9.73 24.48
N ALA A 27 40.85 10.71 25.26
CA ALA A 27 40.90 12.14 24.93
C ALA A 27 40.21 12.97 26.01
N PHE A 28 40.96 13.85 26.53
CA PHE A 28 40.69 15.11 27.23
C PHE A 28 41.20 15.19 28.67
N GLY A 29 42.06 16.16 28.82
CA GLY A 29 42.80 16.48 30.00
C GLY A 29 41.97 17.18 31.08
N GLN A 30 42.50 17.04 32.24
CA GLN A 30 42.44 17.79 33.50
C GLN A 30 41.32 18.86 33.67
N ALA A 31 40.40 18.57 34.58
CA ALA A 31 39.97 19.51 35.63
C ALA A 31 39.46 18.66 36.82
N GLY A 32 39.98 19.00 38.00
CA GLY A 32 39.90 18.17 39.18
C GLY A 32 38.59 18.22 39.96
N GLY A 33 38.44 17.26 40.84
CA GLY A 33 37.72 17.31 42.14
C GLY A 33 36.26 16.84 42.11
N ASP A 34 35.99 15.78 42.87
CA ASP A 34 34.66 15.33 43.36
C ASP A 34 33.74 14.50 42.45
N GLY A 35 34.26 13.55 41.70
CA GLY A 35 33.44 12.63 40.88
C GLY A 35 33.18 11.19 41.43
N ALA A 36 33.91 10.72 42.41
CA ALA A 36 33.96 9.29 42.76
C ALA A 36 32.74 8.78 43.60
N ALA A 37 31.98 9.66 44.25
CA ALA A 37 30.79 9.26 45.03
C ALA A 37 29.51 9.17 44.21
N THR A 38 29.41 9.95 43.12
CA THR A 38 28.22 10.03 42.27
C THR A 38 28.18 8.85 41.25
N GLU A 39 29.34 8.39 40.80
CA GLU A 39 29.44 7.30 39.84
C GLU A 39 29.11 5.92 40.43
N LYS A 40 29.51 5.65 41.67
CA LYS A 40 29.12 4.44 42.42
C LYS A 40 27.62 4.39 42.72
N SER A 41 26.97 5.52 42.96
CA SER A 41 25.54 5.59 43.20
C SER A 41 24.73 5.36 41.93
N SER A 42 25.19 5.83 40.76
CA SER A 42 24.50 5.62 39.50
C SER A 42 24.64 4.17 38.97
N GLN A 43 25.80 3.54 39.19
CA GLN A 43 25.99 2.12 38.84
C GLN A 43 25.15 1.19 39.72
N GLN A 44 25.04 1.49 41.03
CA GLN A 44 24.21 0.70 41.94
C GLN A 44 22.72 0.85 41.63
N MET A 45 22.27 2.05 41.23
CA MET A 45 20.88 2.32 40.81
C MET A 45 20.55 1.58 39.48
N ASN A 46 21.47 1.52 38.52
CA ASN A 46 21.31 0.77 37.28
C ASN A 46 21.20 -0.75 37.50
N ILE A 47 21.97 -1.32 38.41
CA ILE A 47 21.92 -2.77 38.72
C ILE A 47 20.57 -3.14 39.39
N VAL A 48 20.06 -2.30 40.26
CA VAL A 48 18.73 -2.52 40.90
C VAL A 48 17.60 -2.38 39.89
N MET A 49 17.71 -1.44 38.95
CA MET A 49 16.73 -1.25 37.87
C MET A 49 16.71 -2.44 36.88
N VAL A 50 17.88 -2.93 36.51
CA VAL A 50 18.02 -4.15 35.67
C VAL A 50 17.47 -5.39 36.38
N GLY A 51 17.73 -5.55 37.67
CA GLY A 51 17.16 -6.62 38.51
C GLY A 51 15.62 -6.62 38.48
N ARG A 52 14.99 -5.47 38.67
CA ARG A 52 13.52 -5.34 38.60
C ARG A 52 12.96 -5.63 37.20
N MET A 53 13.66 -5.22 36.12
CA MET A 53 13.25 -5.54 34.76
C MET A 53 13.32 -7.04 34.47
N ILE A 54 14.32 -7.73 35.01
CA ILE A 54 14.45 -9.21 34.87
C ILE A 54 13.32 -9.92 35.62
N GLU A 55 12.98 -9.49 36.84
CA GLU A 55 11.85 -10.05 37.59
C GLU A 55 10.51 -9.82 36.88
N GLN A 56 10.32 -8.62 36.32
CA GLN A 56 9.12 -8.30 35.52
C GLN A 56 9.01 -9.17 34.27
N LEU A 57 10.10 -9.34 33.52
CA LEU A 57 10.15 -10.22 32.35
C LEU A 57 9.90 -11.69 32.71
N GLN A 58 10.44 -12.17 33.84
CA GLN A 58 10.16 -13.52 34.31
C GLN A 58 8.68 -13.73 34.66
N SER A 59 8.05 -12.74 35.29
CA SER A 59 6.61 -12.77 35.57
C SER A 59 5.77 -12.77 34.31
N GLU A 60 6.13 -11.96 33.30
CA GLU A 60 5.44 -11.94 31.99
C GLU A 60 5.59 -13.26 31.24
N VAL A 61 6.79 -13.86 31.23
CA VAL A 61 7.03 -15.18 30.60
C VAL A 61 6.19 -16.27 31.30
N GLN A 62 6.07 -16.25 32.62
CA GLN A 62 5.21 -17.20 33.33
C GLN A 62 3.73 -17.00 32.97
N ASN A 63 3.25 -15.75 32.91
CA ASN A 63 1.88 -15.46 32.52
C ASN A 63 1.60 -15.91 31.06
N LEU A 64 2.51 -15.67 30.15
CA LEU A 64 2.38 -16.12 28.75
C LEU A 64 2.36 -17.64 28.67
N THR A 65 3.16 -18.35 29.47
CA THR A 65 3.18 -19.83 29.50
C THR A 65 1.83 -20.38 29.96
N VAL A 66 1.20 -19.78 30.98
CA VAL A 66 -0.14 -20.17 31.43
C VAL A 66 -1.21 -19.88 30.37
N GLN A 67 -1.10 -18.73 29.67
CA GLN A 67 -2.04 -18.38 28.59
C GLN A 67 -1.94 -19.37 27.40
N VAL A 68 -0.74 -19.74 27.00
CA VAL A 68 -0.51 -20.74 25.94
C VAL A 68 -1.14 -22.07 26.31
N LYS A 69 -0.96 -22.53 27.54
CA LYS A 69 -1.57 -23.78 28.01
C LYS A 69 -3.10 -23.73 28.01
N ASN A 70 -3.70 -22.65 28.44
CA ASN A 70 -5.14 -22.45 28.40
C ASN A 70 -5.69 -22.41 26.95
N LEU A 71 -4.96 -21.82 26.02
CA LEU A 71 -5.31 -21.80 24.60
C LEU A 71 -5.23 -23.20 23.97
N GLU A 72 -4.21 -24.00 24.32
CA GLU A 72 -4.10 -25.40 23.87
C GLU A 72 -5.28 -26.25 24.37
N GLU A 73 -5.70 -26.08 25.63
CA GLU A 73 -6.87 -26.78 26.20
C GLU A 73 -8.17 -26.35 25.50
N GLN A 74 -8.36 -25.07 25.21
CA GLN A 74 -9.49 -24.57 24.46
C GLN A 74 -9.52 -25.08 23.03
N GLN A 75 -8.37 -25.14 22.37
CA GLN A 75 -8.26 -25.70 21.01
C GLN A 75 -8.62 -27.19 20.97
N GLN A 76 -8.16 -27.96 21.95
CA GLN A 76 -8.53 -29.37 22.05
C GLN A 76 -10.03 -29.58 22.28
N SER A 77 -10.66 -28.74 23.12
CA SER A 77 -12.10 -28.81 23.35
C SER A 77 -12.91 -28.47 22.09
N ALA A 78 -12.51 -27.43 21.35
CA ALA A 78 -13.15 -27.03 20.10
C ALA A 78 -13.00 -28.10 18.99
N LEU A 79 -11.86 -28.76 18.92
CA LEU A 79 -11.64 -29.89 18.01
C LEU A 79 -12.53 -31.09 18.36
N ALA A 80 -12.70 -31.40 19.64
CA ALA A 80 -13.59 -32.46 20.10
C ALA A 80 -15.06 -32.14 19.79
N GLU A 81 -15.50 -30.91 19.98
CA GLU A 81 -16.85 -30.45 19.67
C GLU A 81 -17.13 -30.48 18.16
N SER A 82 -16.16 -30.04 17.33
CA SER A 82 -16.28 -30.12 15.87
C SER A 82 -16.37 -31.57 15.35
N ALA A 83 -15.64 -32.49 15.97
CA ALA A 83 -15.71 -33.92 15.64
C ALA A 83 -17.10 -34.52 16.03
N LYS A 84 -17.68 -34.08 17.14
CA LYS A 84 -19.04 -34.48 17.55
C LYS A 84 -20.10 -33.97 16.58
N LEU A 85 -20.03 -32.69 16.21
CA LEU A 85 -20.97 -32.09 15.25
C LEU A 85 -20.89 -32.75 13.87
N ARG A 86 -19.69 -33.16 13.41
CA ARG A 86 -19.56 -33.92 12.14
C ARG A 86 -20.26 -35.28 12.21
N LYS A 87 -20.15 -36.00 13.32
CA LYS A 87 -20.87 -37.29 13.50
C LYS A 87 -22.37 -37.10 13.54
N GLU A 88 -22.88 -36.07 14.19
CA GLU A 88 -24.32 -35.76 14.22
C GLU A 88 -24.82 -35.37 12.83
N LEU A 89 -24.04 -34.63 12.05
CA LEU A 89 -24.38 -34.27 10.68
C LEU A 89 -24.40 -35.50 9.75
N GLU A 90 -23.48 -36.43 9.86
CA GLU A 90 -23.45 -37.70 9.12
C GLU A 90 -24.65 -38.58 9.51
N ALA A 91 -25.01 -38.64 10.79
CA ALA A 91 -26.18 -39.40 11.26
C ALA A 91 -27.47 -38.77 10.70
N THR A 92 -27.63 -37.46 10.73
CA THR A 92 -28.79 -36.76 10.19
C THR A 92 -28.90 -36.93 8.68
N ARG A 93 -27.75 -36.85 7.95
CA ARG A 93 -27.70 -37.09 6.50
C ARG A 93 -28.15 -38.52 6.15
N SER A 94 -27.71 -39.52 6.91
CA SER A 94 -28.12 -40.92 6.74
C SER A 94 -29.62 -41.11 7.00
N GLN A 95 -30.19 -40.41 7.99
CA GLN A 95 -31.64 -40.42 8.25
C GLN A 95 -32.45 -39.78 7.12
N VAL A 96 -31.99 -38.64 6.58
CA VAL A 96 -32.67 -37.97 5.45
C VAL A 96 -32.63 -38.86 4.20
N VAL A 97 -31.53 -39.52 3.90
CA VAL A 97 -31.42 -40.45 2.77
C VAL A 97 -32.33 -41.67 2.96
N SER A 98 -32.46 -42.19 4.18
CA SER A 98 -33.37 -43.33 4.47
C SER A 98 -34.85 -42.92 4.38
N LEU A 99 -35.22 -41.71 4.75
CA LEU A 99 -36.56 -41.16 4.63
C LEU A 99 -36.93 -40.87 3.17
N LEU A 100 -36.00 -40.42 2.35
CA LEU A 100 -36.20 -40.21 0.90
C LEU A 100 -36.33 -41.54 0.14
N ALA A 101 -35.71 -42.62 0.61
CA ALA A 101 -35.82 -43.96 0.03
C ALA A 101 -37.14 -44.66 0.40
N GLN A 102 -37.92 -44.16 1.37
CA GLN A 102 -39.19 -44.69 1.83
C GLN A 102 -40.44 -43.93 1.34
N ALA A 103 -40.25 -42.89 0.50
CA ALA A 103 -41.40 -42.17 -0.08
C ALA A 103 -42.04 -42.98 -1.23
N PRO A 104 -43.37 -43.30 -1.17
CA PRO A 104 -44.01 -44.04 -2.25
C PRO A 104 -44.19 -43.19 -3.50
N GLU A 105 -43.95 -43.79 -4.65
CA GLU A 105 -44.24 -43.23 -5.99
C GLU A 105 -45.73 -42.85 -6.08
N ALA A 106 -46.02 -41.57 -6.14
CA ALA A 106 -47.34 -41.07 -6.45
C ALA A 106 -47.42 -40.70 -7.93
N THR A 107 -48.22 -41.46 -8.63
CA THR A 107 -48.69 -41.32 -10.00
C THR A 107 -49.08 -39.91 -10.39
N SER A 108 -48.65 -39.51 -11.61
CA SER A 108 -49.04 -38.29 -12.34
C SER A 108 -50.55 -38.15 -12.53
N PRO A 109 -51.06 -36.94 -12.61
CA PRO A 109 -51.85 -36.57 -13.77
C PRO A 109 -51.39 -35.28 -14.49
N THR A 110 -51.61 -35.36 -15.73
CA THR A 110 -51.49 -34.51 -16.89
C THR A 110 -52.01 -33.07 -16.73
N ALA A 111 -51.30 -32.16 -17.36
CA ALA A 111 -51.70 -31.00 -18.16
C ALA A 111 -51.52 -29.59 -17.61
N SER A 112 -50.70 -28.90 -18.35
CA SER A 112 -50.88 -27.57 -18.97
C SER A 112 -50.28 -26.33 -18.33
N GLN A 113 -49.32 -25.81 -19.09
CA GLN A 113 -48.96 -24.39 -19.32
C GLN A 113 -48.13 -23.63 -18.27
N GLY A 114 -46.93 -23.21 -18.73
CA GLY A 114 -46.20 -22.13 -18.13
C GLY A 114 -44.68 -22.33 -18.11
N ASN A 115 -44.03 -22.19 -19.26
CA ASN A 115 -42.60 -22.38 -19.47
C ASN A 115 -41.76 -21.33 -18.73
N ARG A 116 -41.22 -21.68 -17.56
CA ARG A 116 -39.97 -21.15 -17.01
C ARG A 116 -39.16 -22.33 -16.49
N PRO A 117 -37.93 -22.53 -16.92
CA PRO A 117 -37.09 -23.59 -16.36
C PRO A 117 -36.82 -23.27 -14.89
N GLN A 118 -37.43 -23.98 -13.97
CA GLN A 118 -36.97 -24.01 -12.58
C GLN A 118 -35.66 -24.80 -12.57
N PRO A 119 -34.58 -24.22 -11.95
CA PRO A 119 -33.34 -24.96 -11.79
C PRO A 119 -33.58 -26.25 -11.00
N SER A 120 -32.95 -27.34 -11.45
CA SER A 120 -33.11 -28.66 -10.83
C SER A 120 -32.70 -28.59 -9.34
N ILE A 121 -33.22 -29.56 -8.55
CA ILE A 121 -32.84 -29.63 -7.13
C ILE A 121 -31.34 -29.82 -6.99
N GLU A 122 -30.69 -30.51 -7.92
CA GLU A 122 -29.24 -30.68 -8.00
C GLU A 122 -28.52 -29.34 -8.23
N ASP A 123 -29.03 -28.47 -9.12
CA ASP A 123 -28.46 -27.13 -9.35
C ASP A 123 -28.62 -26.24 -8.12
N ARG A 124 -29.70 -26.42 -7.34
CA ARG A 124 -29.91 -25.67 -6.09
C ARG A 124 -29.02 -26.18 -4.96
N ILE A 125 -28.76 -27.48 -4.90
CA ILE A 125 -27.86 -28.11 -3.93
C ILE A 125 -26.42 -27.70 -4.27
N ALA A 126 -26.00 -27.80 -5.54
CA ALA A 126 -24.67 -27.35 -5.98
C ALA A 126 -24.42 -25.88 -5.66
N LYS A 127 -25.42 -25.03 -5.85
CA LYS A 127 -25.33 -23.59 -5.53
C LYS A 127 -25.31 -23.30 -4.03
N LEU A 128 -25.97 -24.12 -3.22
CA LEU A 128 -25.90 -24.05 -1.76
C LEU A 128 -24.57 -24.57 -1.23
N GLU A 129 -24.01 -25.62 -1.82
CA GLU A 129 -22.68 -26.13 -1.48
C GLU A 129 -21.58 -25.15 -1.87
N GLU A 130 -21.70 -24.50 -3.04
CA GLU A 130 -20.79 -23.43 -3.47
C GLU A 130 -20.85 -22.20 -2.53
N ASN A 131 -22.05 -21.76 -2.15
CA ASN A 131 -22.23 -20.67 -1.19
C ASN A 131 -21.74 -21.05 0.22
N GLN A 132 -21.90 -22.29 0.64
CA GLN A 132 -21.40 -22.78 1.92
C GLN A 132 -19.88 -22.93 1.92
N GLN A 133 -19.26 -23.31 0.79
CA GLN A 133 -17.81 -23.29 0.62
C GLN A 133 -17.27 -21.87 0.62
N LEU A 134 -17.92 -20.94 -0.08
CA LEU A 134 -17.55 -19.50 -0.05
C LEU A 134 -17.66 -18.92 1.36
N SER A 135 -18.75 -19.20 2.08
CA SER A 135 -18.94 -18.74 3.47
C SER A 135 -17.94 -19.39 4.43
N SER A 136 -17.53 -20.64 4.20
CA SER A 136 -16.52 -21.31 5.02
C SER A 136 -15.11 -20.82 4.73
N VAL A 137 -14.81 -20.42 3.49
CA VAL A 137 -13.54 -19.78 3.10
C VAL A 137 -13.48 -18.36 3.67
N GLU A 138 -14.56 -17.59 3.58
CA GLU A 138 -14.66 -16.26 4.21
C GLU A 138 -14.56 -16.34 5.74
N ALA A 139 -15.17 -17.34 6.38
CA ALA A 139 -15.06 -17.57 7.81
C ALA A 139 -13.66 -18.05 8.22
N ALA A 140 -12.99 -18.87 7.39
CA ALA A 140 -11.62 -19.29 7.60
C ALA A 140 -10.63 -18.13 7.39
N GLU A 141 -10.83 -17.27 6.37
CA GLU A 141 -10.07 -16.03 6.19
C GLU A 141 -10.27 -15.06 7.36
N GLN A 142 -11.50 -14.93 7.86
CA GLN A 142 -11.80 -14.13 9.05
C GLN A 142 -11.19 -14.72 10.33
N SER A 143 -11.05 -16.03 10.45
CA SER A 143 -10.47 -16.67 11.63
C SER A 143 -8.93 -16.66 11.61
N GLN A 144 -8.29 -16.74 10.44
CA GLN A 144 -6.82 -16.67 10.30
C GLN A 144 -6.27 -15.24 10.50
N THR A 145 -7.09 -14.20 10.35
CA THR A 145 -6.66 -12.80 10.54
C THR A 145 -6.95 -12.24 11.94
N LYS A 146 -7.54 -13.04 12.85
CA LYS A 146 -7.84 -12.58 14.21
C LYS A 146 -6.74 -12.97 15.18
N VAL A 147 -5.85 -12.04 15.48
CA VAL A 147 -5.18 -12.02 16.78
C VAL A 147 -6.20 -11.45 17.77
N GLU A 148 -6.97 -12.31 18.42
CA GLU A 148 -7.81 -11.90 19.54
C GLU A 148 -6.89 -11.58 20.72
N SER A 149 -6.53 -10.30 20.85
CA SER A 149 -5.99 -9.81 22.10
C SER A 149 -7.15 -9.67 23.09
N ASN A 150 -6.93 -9.92 24.37
CA ASN A 150 -7.83 -9.56 25.49
C ASN A 150 -8.10 -8.04 25.57
N SER A 151 -7.74 -7.30 24.53
CA SER A 151 -7.95 -5.87 24.40
C SER A 151 -9.42 -5.60 24.02
N LYS A 152 -9.92 -4.50 24.53
CA LYS A 152 -11.26 -3.96 24.25
C LYS A 152 -11.52 -3.74 22.73
N TYR A 153 -10.49 -3.80 21.91
CA TYR A 153 -10.53 -3.54 20.46
C TYR A 153 -10.08 -4.77 19.69
N ARG A 154 -10.81 -5.10 18.62
CA ARG A 154 -10.39 -6.13 17.66
C ARG A 154 -9.30 -5.55 16.76
N LEU A 155 -8.22 -6.31 16.57
CA LEU A 155 -7.11 -5.97 15.71
C LEU A 155 -7.07 -6.91 14.52
N ARG A 156 -6.74 -6.36 13.33
CA ARG A 156 -6.47 -7.14 12.13
C ARG A 156 -5.03 -6.84 11.69
N LEU A 157 -4.22 -7.87 11.59
CA LEU A 157 -2.92 -7.81 10.92
C LEU A 157 -3.13 -8.19 9.44
N SER A 158 -2.50 -7.47 8.53
CA SER A 158 -2.52 -7.75 7.11
C SER A 158 -1.20 -7.35 6.47
N GLY A 159 -0.87 -7.91 5.33
CA GLY A 159 0.36 -7.51 4.66
C GLY A 159 0.72 -8.39 3.48
N ILE A 160 1.91 -8.15 2.96
CA ILE A 160 2.55 -8.99 1.95
C ILE A 160 4.05 -9.06 2.21
N ALA A 161 4.56 -10.27 2.39
CA ALA A 161 5.99 -10.54 2.29
C ALA A 161 6.31 -10.69 0.79
N LEU A 162 7.03 -9.71 0.21
CA LEU A 162 7.26 -9.63 -1.23
C LEU A 162 8.75 -9.69 -1.55
N PHE A 163 9.14 -10.68 -2.33
CA PHE A 163 10.48 -10.82 -2.87
C PHE A 163 10.48 -10.51 -4.37
N ASN A 164 11.25 -9.50 -4.76
CA ASN A 164 11.47 -9.10 -6.15
C ASN A 164 12.89 -9.44 -6.56
N VAL A 165 13.05 -10.07 -7.73
CA VAL A 165 14.32 -10.24 -8.43
C VAL A 165 14.23 -9.45 -9.73
N TYR A 166 15.20 -8.59 -9.98
CA TYR A 166 15.16 -7.68 -11.12
C TYR A 166 16.47 -7.67 -11.92
N VAL A 167 16.30 -7.40 -13.21
CA VAL A 167 17.38 -7.10 -14.16
C VAL A 167 17.05 -5.76 -14.81
N ASN A 168 17.92 -4.77 -14.65
CA ASN A 168 17.80 -3.49 -15.31
C ASN A 168 18.87 -3.40 -16.40
N ARG A 169 18.48 -3.04 -17.61
CA ARG A 169 19.37 -2.68 -18.72
C ARG A 169 19.20 -1.21 -19.04
N GLY A 170 20.25 -0.42 -18.91
CA GLY A 170 20.26 1.04 -18.88
C GLY A 170 20.33 1.58 -17.45
N SER A 171 20.62 2.87 -17.31
CA SER A 171 20.70 3.55 -16.02
C SER A 171 19.33 4.02 -15.57
N VAL A 172 19.04 3.86 -14.26
CA VAL A 172 17.74 4.21 -13.65
C VAL A 172 17.98 4.93 -12.32
N ASN A 173 16.98 5.72 -11.92
CA ASN A 173 17.01 6.47 -10.66
C ASN A 173 16.88 5.59 -9.41
N ASN A 174 16.29 4.41 -9.53
CA ASN A 174 16.14 3.45 -8.44
C ASN A 174 16.26 2.02 -8.99
N GLN A 175 16.97 1.15 -8.28
CA GLN A 175 17.28 -0.19 -8.80
C GLN A 175 16.11 -1.17 -8.67
N ASP A 176 15.39 -1.15 -7.56
CA ASP A 176 14.36 -2.14 -7.25
C ASP A 176 12.92 -1.67 -7.56
N TYR A 177 12.70 -0.38 -7.86
CA TYR A 177 11.44 0.18 -8.41
C TYR A 177 11.73 1.39 -9.30
N PRO A 178 12.33 1.18 -10.48
CA PRO A 178 12.72 2.26 -11.38
C PRO A 178 11.52 3.04 -11.92
N GLU A 179 11.64 4.38 -11.95
CA GLU A 179 10.61 5.28 -12.46
C GLU A 179 11.09 6.13 -13.63
N ILE A 180 12.39 6.41 -13.66
CA ILE A 180 13.02 7.33 -14.60
C ILE A 180 14.30 6.68 -15.12
N ALA A 181 14.50 6.72 -16.44
CA ALA A 181 15.77 6.37 -17.04
C ALA A 181 16.70 7.60 -16.97
N THR A 182 17.92 7.37 -16.51
CA THR A 182 18.92 8.43 -16.27
C THR A 182 20.09 8.32 -17.26
N ALA A 183 20.92 9.36 -17.33
CA ALA A 183 22.19 9.30 -18.04
C ALA A 183 23.07 8.17 -17.47
N PRO A 184 23.77 7.41 -18.31
CA PRO A 184 24.70 6.39 -17.84
C PRO A 184 25.86 7.05 -17.06
N SER A 185 26.14 6.53 -15.87
CA SER A 185 27.35 6.91 -15.16
C SER A 185 28.57 6.27 -15.83
N PRO A 186 29.71 6.96 -15.93
CA PRO A 186 30.97 6.38 -16.43
C PRO A 186 31.43 5.14 -15.64
N LEU A 187 30.99 4.99 -14.40
CA LEU A 187 31.29 3.87 -13.52
C LEU A 187 30.23 2.76 -13.54
N ALA A 188 29.11 2.99 -14.23
CA ALA A 188 28.01 2.03 -14.26
C ALA A 188 28.25 0.97 -15.37
N SER A 189 27.89 -0.27 -15.06
CA SER A 189 27.78 -1.32 -16.07
C SER A 189 26.56 -1.06 -16.98
N SER A 190 26.50 -1.74 -18.13
CA SER A 190 25.36 -1.67 -19.07
C SER A 190 24.05 -2.24 -18.50
N GLY A 191 24.09 -2.85 -17.32
CA GLY A 191 22.93 -3.40 -16.63
C GLY A 191 23.25 -3.84 -15.22
N THR A 192 22.20 -4.00 -14.40
CA THR A 192 22.29 -4.44 -13.01
C THR A 192 21.36 -5.61 -12.78
N PHE A 193 21.75 -6.50 -11.86
CA PHE A 193 20.93 -7.59 -11.34
C PHE A 193 20.84 -7.46 -9.82
N GLY A 194 19.66 -7.68 -9.26
CA GLY A 194 19.48 -7.61 -7.82
C GLY A 194 18.21 -8.29 -7.33
N GLY A 195 18.10 -8.37 -6.01
CA GLY A 195 16.91 -8.86 -5.31
C GLY A 195 16.58 -7.99 -4.11
N SER A 196 15.30 -7.83 -3.78
CA SER A 196 14.85 -6.93 -2.72
C SER A 196 13.58 -7.45 -2.04
N LEU A 197 13.51 -7.26 -0.72
CA LEU A 197 12.32 -7.45 0.12
C LEU A 197 11.72 -6.11 0.60
N ARG A 198 12.32 -4.97 0.22
CA ARG A 198 11.96 -3.64 0.73
C ARG A 198 10.54 -3.21 0.41
N GLN A 199 9.92 -3.81 -0.58
CA GLN A 199 8.55 -3.52 -0.98
C GLN A 199 7.49 -4.35 -0.23
N SER A 200 7.92 -5.22 0.70
CA SER A 200 7.01 -5.88 1.63
C SER A 200 6.25 -4.85 2.46
N GLN A 201 4.99 -5.16 2.77
CA GLN A 201 4.10 -4.25 3.50
C GLN A 201 3.49 -4.94 4.71
N ILE A 202 3.30 -4.17 5.77
CA ILE A 202 2.61 -4.58 6.99
C ILE A 202 1.54 -3.56 7.30
N GLY A 203 0.33 -4.01 7.55
CA GLY A 203 -0.82 -3.18 7.95
C GLY A 203 -1.41 -3.67 9.25
N LEU A 204 -1.78 -2.74 10.12
CA LEU A 204 -2.54 -2.96 11.33
C LEU A 204 -3.83 -2.16 11.24
N GLU A 205 -4.96 -2.81 11.51
CA GLU A 205 -6.27 -2.17 11.58
C GLU A 205 -6.92 -2.47 12.94
N ALA A 206 -7.39 -1.44 13.60
CA ALA A 206 -8.12 -1.52 14.87
C ALA A 206 -9.58 -1.12 14.65
N PHE A 207 -10.52 -1.94 15.15
CA PHE A 207 -11.95 -1.66 15.10
C PHE A 207 -12.43 -1.18 16.46
N GLY A 208 -12.89 0.07 16.49
CA GLY A 208 -13.34 0.74 17.69
C GLY A 208 -14.84 0.57 17.97
N PRO A 209 -15.36 1.24 19.01
CA PRO A 209 -16.79 1.26 19.32
C PRO A 209 -17.58 2.06 18.28
N THR A 210 -18.89 1.84 18.26
CA THR A 210 -19.81 2.73 17.53
C THR A 210 -19.97 4.04 18.28
N ILE A 211 -19.72 5.18 17.62
CA ILE A 211 -19.84 6.52 18.20
C ILE A 211 -20.84 7.32 17.36
N ALA A 212 -21.89 7.84 17.97
CA ALA A 212 -22.94 8.61 17.28
C ALA A 212 -23.49 7.91 16.03
N GLY A 213 -23.65 6.59 16.08
CA GLY A 213 -24.10 5.78 14.95
C GLY A 213 -23.04 5.45 13.89
N ALA A 214 -21.83 5.99 13.99
CA ALA A 214 -20.72 5.66 13.13
C ALA A 214 -19.94 4.46 13.65
N ARG A 215 -19.56 3.54 12.78
CA ARG A 215 -18.52 2.54 13.05
C ARG A 215 -17.16 3.22 12.98
N THR A 216 -16.32 3.00 13.98
CA THR A 216 -14.99 3.61 14.03
C THR A 216 -13.91 2.58 13.76
N SER A 217 -12.90 2.97 12.99
CA SER A 217 -11.70 2.18 12.76
C SER A 217 -10.48 3.08 12.63
N ALA A 218 -9.31 2.51 12.87
CA ALA A 218 -8.04 3.15 12.61
C ALA A 218 -7.11 2.14 11.94
N ASN A 219 -6.32 2.58 10.96
CA ASN A 219 -5.33 1.73 10.32
C ASN A 219 -4.00 2.43 10.17
N VAL A 220 -2.93 1.64 10.15
CA VAL A 220 -1.59 2.08 9.79
C VAL A 220 -0.96 1.07 8.85
N LYS A 221 -0.24 1.54 7.81
CA LYS A 221 0.49 0.69 6.87
C LYS A 221 1.93 1.17 6.72
N PHE A 222 2.84 0.20 6.68
CA PHE A 222 4.27 0.42 6.56
C PHE A 222 4.86 -0.38 5.41
N ASP A 223 5.99 0.08 4.87
CA ASP A 223 6.91 -0.69 4.03
C ASP A 223 8.36 -0.47 4.50
N PHE A 224 9.34 -1.05 3.79
CA PHE A 224 10.76 -0.92 4.11
C PHE A 224 11.52 -0.11 3.05
N ALA A 225 10.83 0.76 2.32
CA ALA A 225 11.43 1.60 1.28
C ALA A 225 11.77 3.04 1.78
N GLY A 226 11.92 3.24 3.10
CA GLY A 226 12.25 4.53 3.72
C GLY A 226 13.69 5.00 3.55
N GLY A 227 14.50 4.31 2.75
CA GLY A 227 15.92 4.61 2.55
C GLY A 227 16.82 3.50 3.07
N PHE A 228 18.14 3.76 3.07
CA PHE A 228 19.14 2.84 3.61
C PHE A 228 19.80 3.49 4.82
N PRO A 229 19.88 2.81 5.97
CA PRO A 229 20.66 3.31 7.09
C PRO A 229 22.14 3.28 6.73
N ASN A 230 22.87 4.28 7.20
CA ASN A 230 24.34 4.30 7.08
C ASN A 230 24.91 3.40 8.19
N THR A 231 25.07 2.10 7.91
CA THR A 231 25.63 1.12 8.85
C THR A 231 26.99 0.63 8.40
N PRO A 232 27.99 0.44 9.32
CA PRO A 232 29.32 -0.04 8.97
C PRO A 232 29.34 -1.45 8.37
N ASN A 233 28.33 -2.27 8.65
CA ASN A 233 28.27 -3.68 8.26
C ASN A 233 27.69 -3.90 6.86
N GLY A 234 27.20 -2.87 6.19
CA GLY A 234 26.69 -2.96 4.81
C GLY A 234 25.39 -3.79 4.63
N VAL A 235 24.87 -4.43 5.68
CA VAL A 235 23.63 -5.21 5.59
C VAL A 235 22.47 -4.32 5.96
N SER A 236 21.83 -3.74 4.94
CA SER A 236 20.65 -2.92 5.13
C SER A 236 19.59 -3.25 4.10
N PHE A 237 18.43 -3.66 4.56
CA PHE A 237 17.28 -3.97 3.70
C PHE A 237 16.29 -2.81 3.58
N GLY A 238 16.66 -1.63 4.05
CA GLY A 238 15.85 -0.43 4.04
C GLY A 238 15.20 -0.12 5.39
N LEU A 239 14.95 1.16 5.59
CA LEU A 239 14.24 1.67 6.77
C LEU A 239 12.74 1.48 6.62
N MET A 240 12.07 1.18 7.73
CA MET A 240 10.61 1.15 7.78
C MET A 240 10.06 2.56 7.54
N ARG A 241 9.04 2.67 6.69
CA ARG A 241 8.40 3.92 6.31
C ARG A 241 6.90 3.83 6.53
N LEU A 242 6.31 4.82 7.22
CA LEU A 242 4.86 4.99 7.30
C LEU A 242 4.34 5.39 5.92
N ARG A 243 3.41 4.62 5.37
CA ARG A 243 2.72 4.92 4.11
C ARG A 243 1.41 5.63 4.37
N THR A 244 0.52 4.96 5.05
CA THR A 244 -0.80 5.50 5.42
C THR A 244 -1.08 5.25 6.90
N GLY A 245 -1.86 6.13 7.50
CA GLY A 245 -2.35 5.99 8.85
C GLY A 245 -3.60 6.85 8.99
N THR A 246 -4.79 6.22 9.15
CA THR A 246 -6.06 6.94 9.15
C THR A 246 -6.94 6.53 10.32
N VAL A 247 -7.75 7.47 10.77
CA VAL A 247 -8.92 7.24 11.63
C VAL A 247 -10.16 7.46 10.77
N ARG A 248 -11.12 6.57 10.88
CA ARG A 248 -12.32 6.55 10.03
C ARG A 248 -13.59 6.42 10.86
N PHE A 249 -14.60 7.19 10.50
CA PHE A 249 -15.96 7.15 11.02
C PHE A 249 -16.92 6.87 9.86
N ASP A 250 -17.59 5.72 9.90
CA ASP A 250 -18.47 5.26 8.82
C ASP A 250 -19.93 5.18 9.29
N TRP A 251 -20.78 6.06 8.75
CA TRP A 251 -22.23 5.94 8.77
C TRP A 251 -22.74 5.16 7.55
N ALA A 252 -24.02 5.03 7.39
CA ALA A 252 -24.63 4.24 6.31
C ALA A 252 -24.25 4.73 4.89
N SER A 253 -24.16 6.05 4.69
CA SER A 253 -23.86 6.66 3.39
C SER A 253 -22.73 7.70 3.43
N THR A 254 -22.21 8.01 4.60
CA THR A 254 -21.21 9.07 4.80
C THR A 254 -20.03 8.50 5.57
N SER A 255 -18.81 8.84 5.14
CA SER A 255 -17.59 8.54 5.87
C SER A 255 -16.81 9.82 6.13
N VAL A 256 -16.21 9.92 7.31
CA VAL A 256 -15.24 10.97 7.66
C VAL A 256 -13.91 10.29 7.91
N ILE A 257 -12.87 10.74 7.22
CA ILE A 257 -11.54 10.15 7.28
C ILE A 257 -10.53 11.26 7.60
N ALA A 258 -9.67 11.00 8.60
CA ALA A 258 -8.59 11.90 8.99
C ALA A 258 -7.28 11.10 9.13
N GLY A 259 -6.18 11.65 8.65
CA GLY A 259 -4.85 11.05 8.73
C GLY A 259 -4.08 11.13 7.43
N GLN A 260 -2.99 10.38 7.33
CA GLN A 260 -2.21 10.27 6.10
C GLN A 260 -2.77 9.15 5.22
N ASP A 261 -3.16 9.48 3.99
CA ASP A 261 -3.76 8.53 3.06
C ASP A 261 -3.41 8.85 1.60
N SER A 262 -3.75 7.95 0.70
CA SER A 262 -3.60 8.13 -0.75
C SER A 262 -4.47 9.28 -1.27
N LEU A 263 -4.09 9.83 -2.42
CA LEU A 263 -4.85 10.90 -3.07
C LEU A 263 -6.24 10.41 -3.50
N PHE A 264 -7.29 10.98 -2.92
CA PHE A 264 -8.66 10.63 -3.29
C PHE A 264 -9.11 11.26 -4.63
N ILE A 265 -8.45 12.33 -5.08
CA ILE A 265 -8.69 12.97 -6.37
C ILE A 265 -8.14 12.17 -7.56
N ALA A 266 -7.23 11.23 -7.30
CA ALA A 266 -6.55 10.39 -8.28
C ALA A 266 -6.41 8.94 -7.73
N PRO A 267 -7.53 8.19 -7.58
CA PRO A 267 -7.56 6.97 -6.78
C PRO A 267 -7.01 5.73 -7.49
N LEU A 268 -6.83 5.79 -8.82
CA LEU A 268 -6.42 4.62 -9.60
C LEU A 268 -4.91 4.56 -9.78
N SER A 269 -4.39 3.34 -9.94
CA SER A 269 -3.00 3.08 -10.31
C SER A 269 -2.92 1.83 -11.16
N PRO A 270 -1.93 1.72 -12.08
CA PRO A 270 -1.72 0.51 -12.85
C PRO A 270 -1.44 -0.71 -11.96
N THR A 271 -1.89 -1.87 -12.41
CA THR A 271 -1.73 -3.14 -11.68
C THR A 271 -0.31 -3.67 -11.81
N SER A 272 0.46 -3.62 -10.71
CA SER A 272 1.80 -4.20 -10.61
C SER A 272 2.07 -4.63 -9.17
N ILE A 273 2.80 -5.73 -8.96
CA ILE A 273 3.38 -6.10 -7.67
C ILE A 273 4.90 -5.91 -7.66
N ALA A 274 5.50 -5.63 -8.80
CA ALA A 274 6.93 -5.31 -8.89
C ALA A 274 7.25 -3.91 -8.32
N THR A 275 6.26 -3.02 -8.23
CA THR A 275 6.40 -1.65 -7.71
C THR A 275 5.32 -1.34 -6.68
N LEU A 276 5.46 -1.92 -5.48
CA LEU A 276 4.60 -1.60 -4.33
C LEU A 276 5.15 -0.48 -3.45
N ALA A 277 6.45 -0.19 -3.51
CA ALA A 277 7.06 0.90 -2.73
C ALA A 277 6.51 2.27 -3.10
N ILE A 278 6.24 2.47 -4.38
CA ILE A 278 5.45 3.58 -4.93
C ILE A 278 4.50 3.00 -5.98
N PRO A 279 3.37 3.66 -6.27
CA PRO A 279 2.48 3.19 -7.31
C PRO A 279 3.17 3.09 -8.67
N ALA A 280 2.83 2.06 -9.44
CA ALA A 280 3.35 1.92 -10.79
C ALA A 280 3.02 3.15 -11.63
N PHE A 281 3.94 3.52 -12.54
CA PHE A 281 3.84 4.72 -13.39
C PHE A 281 3.89 6.06 -12.63
N ALA A 282 4.35 6.08 -11.39
CA ALA A 282 4.79 7.30 -10.75
C ALA A 282 5.74 8.05 -11.69
N TYR A 283 5.59 9.37 -11.83
CA TYR A 283 6.31 10.22 -12.77
C TYR A 283 6.15 9.85 -14.27
N SER A 284 5.21 8.94 -14.59
CA SER A 284 4.82 8.60 -15.98
C SER A 284 3.30 8.76 -16.16
N GLY A 285 2.72 9.80 -15.58
CA GLY A 285 1.31 10.19 -15.70
C GLY A 285 0.38 9.65 -14.62
N ASN A 286 0.88 8.88 -13.66
CA ASN A 286 0.13 8.48 -12.48
C ASN A 286 0.37 9.47 -11.33
N LEU A 287 -0.64 10.28 -10.99
CA LEU A 287 -0.59 11.10 -9.79
C LEU A 287 -0.72 10.22 -8.55
N TRP A 288 0.17 10.45 -7.60
CA TRP A 288 0.20 9.69 -6.36
C TRP A 288 0.83 10.50 -5.23
N SER A 289 0.37 10.28 -4.03
CA SER A 289 1.01 10.74 -2.80
C SER A 289 0.37 10.05 -1.60
N TRP A 290 1.06 10.05 -0.49
CA TRP A 290 0.50 9.77 0.84
C TRP A 290 0.62 11.05 1.64
N THR A 291 -0.50 11.75 1.79
CA THR A 291 -0.52 13.07 2.41
C THR A 291 -1.48 13.11 3.59
N PRO A 292 -1.13 13.84 4.66
CA PRO A 292 -2.08 14.19 5.69
C PRO A 292 -3.31 14.86 5.08
N GLN A 293 -4.50 14.40 5.48
CA GLN A 293 -5.76 14.89 4.92
C GLN A 293 -6.91 14.68 5.90
N PHE A 294 -7.90 15.51 5.75
CA PHE A 294 -9.23 15.35 6.33
C PHE A 294 -10.24 15.41 5.19
N ARG A 295 -11.04 14.35 5.02
CA ARG A 295 -12.03 14.30 3.97
C ARG A 295 -13.35 13.72 4.42
N VAL A 296 -14.41 14.15 3.76
CA VAL A 296 -15.76 13.61 3.85
C VAL A 296 -16.11 12.95 2.52
N GLU A 297 -16.66 11.76 2.60
CA GLU A 297 -17.17 10.99 1.47
C GLU A 297 -18.65 10.75 1.66
N HIS A 298 -19.45 10.97 0.62
CA HIS A 298 -20.89 10.71 0.66
C HIS A 298 -21.36 9.95 -0.57
N HIS A 299 -22.07 8.85 -0.34
CA HIS A 299 -22.65 7.99 -1.36
C HIS A 299 -24.11 8.33 -1.58
N PHE A 300 -24.44 8.83 -2.76
CA PHE A 300 -25.82 9.02 -3.22
C PHE A 300 -26.25 7.78 -4.02
N ARG A 301 -27.32 7.13 -3.61
CA ARG A 301 -27.95 6.06 -4.39
C ARG A 301 -28.92 6.73 -5.38
N LEU A 302 -28.58 6.74 -6.68
CA LEU A 302 -29.43 7.30 -7.73
C LEU A 302 -30.50 6.32 -8.19
N SER A 303 -30.15 5.01 -8.24
CA SER A 303 -31.04 3.90 -8.54
C SER A 303 -30.47 2.60 -7.98
N GLU A 304 -31.15 1.44 -8.22
CA GLU A 304 -30.62 0.13 -7.85
C GLU A 304 -29.27 -0.20 -8.54
N ARG A 305 -29.01 0.41 -9.70
CA ARG A 305 -27.83 0.15 -10.52
C ARG A 305 -26.88 1.33 -10.62
N SER A 306 -27.21 2.48 -10.06
CA SER A 306 -26.40 3.69 -10.20
C SER A 306 -26.18 4.37 -8.85
N SER A 307 -24.94 4.76 -8.61
CA SER A 307 -24.54 5.53 -7.44
C SER A 307 -23.59 6.66 -7.82
N LEU A 308 -23.55 7.68 -7.00
CA LEU A 308 -22.64 8.80 -7.11
C LEU A 308 -21.87 8.92 -5.80
N LEU A 309 -20.55 8.98 -5.88
CA LEU A 309 -19.67 9.24 -4.75
C LEU A 309 -19.15 10.67 -4.86
N LEU A 310 -19.44 11.48 -3.86
CA LEU A 310 -18.87 12.80 -3.68
C LEU A 310 -17.83 12.75 -2.56
N GLN A 311 -16.63 13.21 -2.84
CA GLN A 311 -15.53 13.33 -1.88
C GLN A 311 -15.05 14.77 -1.85
N GLY A 312 -14.75 15.31 -0.68
CA GLY A 312 -14.20 16.66 -0.52
C GLY A 312 -13.44 16.81 0.77
N GLY A 313 -12.38 17.61 0.77
CA GLY A 313 -11.57 17.75 1.96
C GLY A 313 -10.37 18.68 1.83
N PHE A 314 -9.61 18.70 2.91
CA PHE A 314 -8.36 19.43 3.04
C PHE A 314 -7.19 18.44 3.03
N LEU A 315 -6.07 18.87 2.41
CA LEU A 315 -4.84 18.10 2.36
C LEU A 315 -3.68 18.99 2.79
N ASP A 316 -2.62 18.37 3.28
CA ASP A 316 -1.34 19.05 3.38
C ASP A 316 -0.88 19.48 1.98
N SER A 317 -0.44 20.72 1.85
CA SER A 317 -0.05 21.30 0.56
C SER A 317 1.32 20.79 0.15
N LEU A 318 1.34 19.74 -0.65
CA LEU A 318 2.57 19.10 -1.14
C LEU A 318 3.18 19.90 -2.30
N THR A 319 4.48 20.07 -2.28
CA THR A 319 5.21 20.91 -3.24
C THR A 319 6.29 20.17 -4.04
N GLY A 320 6.49 18.89 -3.81
CA GLY A 320 7.59 18.14 -4.40
C GLY A 320 8.95 18.40 -3.75
N ASP A 321 8.99 19.25 -2.72
CA ASP A 321 10.20 19.48 -1.93
C ASP A 321 10.48 18.27 -1.03
N PHE A 322 11.76 17.98 -0.83
CA PHE A 322 12.16 16.98 0.16
C PHE A 322 12.09 17.53 1.58
N PRO A 323 11.80 16.67 2.57
CA PRO A 323 12.06 17.00 3.96
C PRO A 323 13.56 17.31 4.11
N VAL A 324 13.88 18.43 4.72
CA VAL A 324 15.27 18.77 5.06
C VAL A 324 15.79 17.70 6.01
N SER A 325 16.96 17.16 5.73
CA SER A 325 17.63 16.22 6.63
C SER A 325 18.00 16.93 7.93
N GLY A 326 17.65 16.37 9.07
CA GLY A 326 17.94 16.92 10.38
C GLY A 326 16.96 16.47 11.45
N TYR A 327 17.20 16.86 12.68
CA TYR A 327 16.31 16.56 13.81
C TYR A 327 14.98 17.35 13.72
N ASN A 328 15.03 18.60 13.26
CA ASN A 328 13.86 19.45 13.12
C ASN A 328 13.34 19.39 11.69
N ARG A 329 12.02 19.20 11.54
CA ARG A 329 11.34 19.29 10.27
C ARG A 329 10.96 20.76 10.01
N TYR A 330 11.48 21.34 8.94
CA TYR A 330 11.09 22.67 8.48
C TYR A 330 9.83 22.58 7.60
N PRO A 331 9.00 23.65 7.56
CA PRO A 331 7.83 23.68 6.70
C PRO A 331 8.23 23.68 5.22
N THR A 332 7.46 22.96 4.40
CA THR A 332 7.56 22.98 2.94
C THR A 332 7.06 24.33 2.38
N ALA A 333 7.29 24.61 1.10
CA ALA A 333 6.74 25.81 0.46
C ALA A 333 5.20 25.85 0.50
N GLY A 334 4.57 24.70 0.48
CA GLY A 334 3.12 24.60 0.66
C GLY A 334 2.66 24.97 2.06
N GLU A 335 3.28 24.41 3.08
CA GLU A 335 3.00 24.72 4.48
C GLU A 335 3.29 26.20 4.81
N ASN A 336 4.34 26.78 4.21
CA ASN A 336 4.68 28.21 4.33
C ASN A 336 3.59 29.13 3.73
N SER A 337 2.66 28.62 2.95
CA SER A 337 1.51 29.41 2.45
C SER A 337 0.51 29.78 3.54
N GLY A 338 0.53 29.06 4.68
CA GLY A 338 -0.37 29.26 5.81
C GLY A 338 -1.82 28.78 5.56
N GLN A 339 -2.06 28.05 4.48
CA GLN A 339 -3.38 27.49 4.18
C GLN A 339 -3.26 26.04 3.68
N PRO A 340 -4.26 25.16 3.93
CA PRO A 340 -4.28 23.81 3.39
C PRO A 340 -4.48 23.81 1.87
N ALA A 341 -4.19 22.68 1.25
CA ALA A 341 -4.70 22.36 -0.07
C ALA A 341 -6.15 21.89 0.03
N TYR A 342 -6.90 22.03 -1.07
CA TYR A 342 -8.29 21.64 -1.19
C TYR A 342 -8.44 20.61 -2.30
N GLY A 343 -9.18 19.55 -2.02
CA GLY A 343 -9.47 18.50 -2.99
C GLY A 343 -10.95 18.18 -3.05
N THR A 344 -11.43 17.87 -4.25
CA THR A 344 -12.79 17.34 -4.47
C THR A 344 -12.76 16.29 -5.56
N ARG A 345 -13.65 15.30 -5.48
CA ARG A 345 -13.87 14.31 -6.54
C ARG A 345 -15.33 13.87 -6.57
N LEU A 346 -15.85 13.74 -7.78
CA LEU A 346 -17.16 13.18 -8.08
C LEU A 346 -16.95 11.92 -8.93
N ALA A 347 -17.55 10.78 -8.52
CA ALA A 347 -17.47 9.54 -9.27
C ALA A 347 -18.87 8.94 -9.44
N TRP A 348 -19.23 8.69 -10.68
CA TRP A 348 -20.44 7.98 -11.03
C TRP A 348 -20.14 6.52 -11.31
N THR A 349 -20.88 5.61 -10.67
CA THR A 349 -20.78 4.18 -10.89
C THR A 349 -22.11 3.64 -11.37
N HIS A 350 -22.09 2.87 -12.45
CA HIS A 350 -23.25 2.21 -13.02
C HIS A 350 -23.00 0.73 -13.24
N SER A 351 -23.92 -0.12 -12.75
CA SER A 351 -23.81 -1.57 -12.86
C SER A 351 -24.53 -2.08 -14.11
N VAL A 352 -23.78 -2.71 -15.01
CA VAL A 352 -24.30 -3.35 -16.24
C VAL A 352 -23.96 -4.83 -16.21
N ARG A 353 -24.97 -5.70 -16.21
CA ARG A 353 -24.79 -7.16 -16.19
C ARG A 353 -23.88 -7.65 -15.05
N GLY A 354 -23.99 -7.02 -13.87
CA GLY A 354 -23.18 -7.37 -12.69
C GLY A 354 -21.75 -6.82 -12.70
N GLN A 355 -21.37 -6.00 -13.69
CA GLN A 355 -20.06 -5.33 -13.77
C GLN A 355 -20.22 -3.82 -13.60
N ASN A 356 -19.31 -3.17 -12.90
CA ASN A 356 -19.38 -1.74 -12.60
C ASN A 356 -18.53 -0.92 -13.57
N ILE A 357 -19.18 0.00 -14.27
CA ILE A 357 -18.53 1.09 -14.99
C ILE A 357 -18.39 2.24 -14.01
N THR A 358 -17.20 2.81 -13.86
CA THR A 358 -16.98 3.98 -13.01
C THR A 358 -16.26 5.06 -13.79
N VAL A 359 -16.80 6.28 -13.73
CA VAL A 359 -16.21 7.50 -14.29
C VAL A 359 -16.07 8.50 -13.16
N GLY A 360 -14.87 9.01 -12.94
CA GLY A 360 -14.56 9.99 -11.91
C GLY A 360 -13.94 11.25 -12.50
N ALA A 361 -14.17 12.39 -11.84
CA ALA A 361 -13.51 13.66 -12.10
C ALA A 361 -13.14 14.31 -10.77
N GLY A 362 -11.93 14.86 -10.67
CA GLY A 362 -11.42 15.50 -9.45
C GLY A 362 -10.81 16.86 -9.72
N GLY A 363 -10.72 17.66 -8.68
CA GLY A 363 -10.07 18.96 -8.67
C GLY A 363 -9.20 19.11 -7.42
N TYR A 364 -8.09 19.81 -7.58
CA TYR A 364 -7.13 20.15 -6.52
C TYR A 364 -6.71 21.60 -6.66
N TYR A 365 -6.51 22.27 -5.53
CA TYR A 365 -5.92 23.60 -5.43
C TYR A 365 -5.03 23.68 -4.20
N ALA A 366 -3.84 24.28 -4.36
CA ALA A 366 -2.92 24.56 -3.28
C ALA A 366 -2.14 25.85 -3.54
N ARG A 367 -1.87 26.62 -2.51
CA ARG A 367 -0.92 27.74 -2.58
C ARG A 367 0.43 27.32 -2.03
N GLN A 368 1.50 27.79 -2.67
CA GLN A 368 2.88 27.56 -2.29
C GLN A 368 3.57 28.91 -2.08
N SER A 369 4.38 29.06 -1.02
CA SER A 369 5.11 30.29 -0.70
C SER A 369 6.61 30.00 -0.65
N PHE A 370 7.37 30.70 -1.50
CA PHE A 370 8.83 30.55 -1.64
C PHE A 370 9.60 31.71 -0.98
N GLY A 371 8.98 32.37 0.00
CA GLY A 371 9.57 33.52 0.70
C GLY A 371 9.55 34.81 -0.13
N TYR A 372 9.90 35.94 0.48
CA TYR A 372 9.97 37.27 -0.14
C TYR A 372 8.69 37.68 -0.87
N GLY A 373 7.51 37.22 -0.43
CA GLY A 373 6.24 37.48 -1.07
C GLY A 373 5.96 36.69 -2.36
N ARG A 374 6.81 35.76 -2.75
CA ARG A 374 6.66 34.94 -3.96
C ARG A 374 5.71 33.79 -3.68
N THR A 375 4.56 33.80 -4.34
CA THR A 375 3.55 32.76 -4.20
C THR A 375 3.22 32.15 -5.56
N VAL A 376 2.93 30.83 -5.56
CA VAL A 376 2.47 30.08 -6.73
C VAL A 376 1.18 29.38 -6.37
N ASP A 377 0.16 29.57 -7.20
CA ASP A 377 -1.11 28.85 -7.10
C ASP A 377 -1.01 27.57 -7.93
N GLY A 378 -0.94 26.43 -7.22
CA GLY A 378 -0.96 25.09 -7.80
C GLY A 378 -2.38 24.60 -7.97
N TRP A 379 -2.65 23.89 -9.05
CA TRP A 379 -3.96 23.26 -9.29
C TRP A 379 -3.81 21.98 -10.14
N ALA A 380 -4.77 21.07 -10.02
CA ALA A 380 -4.92 19.92 -10.92
C ALA A 380 -6.39 19.62 -11.17
N GLY A 381 -6.72 19.33 -12.43
CA GLY A 381 -7.94 18.64 -12.83
C GLY A 381 -7.61 17.19 -13.17
N THR A 382 -8.38 16.23 -12.66
CA THR A 382 -8.17 14.80 -12.89
C THR A 382 -9.41 14.14 -13.48
N MET A 383 -9.21 13.08 -14.26
CA MET A 383 -10.27 12.18 -14.72
C MET A 383 -9.83 10.75 -14.58
N ASP A 384 -10.72 9.87 -14.16
CA ASP A 384 -10.47 8.44 -14.03
C ASP A 384 -11.62 7.61 -14.60
N LEU A 385 -11.27 6.44 -15.14
CA LEU A 385 -12.20 5.53 -15.79
C LEU A 385 -11.88 4.09 -15.42
N THR A 386 -12.93 3.32 -15.06
CA THR A 386 -12.90 1.86 -14.99
C THR A 386 -14.05 1.35 -15.87
N LEU A 387 -13.71 0.61 -16.92
CA LEU A 387 -14.64 0.11 -17.91
C LEU A 387 -14.43 -1.39 -18.14
N PRO A 388 -15.29 -2.26 -17.58
CA PRO A 388 -15.29 -3.68 -17.94
C PRO A 388 -15.76 -3.86 -19.41
N LEU A 389 -15.01 -4.65 -20.16
CA LEU A 389 -15.25 -4.96 -21.57
C LEU A 389 -15.59 -6.46 -21.69
N GLY A 390 -16.76 -6.85 -21.20
CA GLY A 390 -17.18 -8.23 -21.08
C GLY A 390 -16.52 -8.94 -19.90
N SER A 391 -16.60 -10.28 -19.84
CA SER A 391 -16.17 -11.09 -18.69
C SER A 391 -14.63 -11.14 -18.51
N HIS A 392 -13.86 -10.94 -19.57
CA HIS A 392 -12.43 -11.18 -19.58
C HIS A 392 -11.59 -9.92 -19.64
N PHE A 393 -12.10 -8.83 -20.18
CA PHE A 393 -11.33 -7.61 -20.38
C PHE A 393 -11.82 -6.48 -19.46
N GLU A 394 -10.88 -5.64 -19.03
CA GLU A 394 -11.14 -4.43 -18.26
C GLU A 394 -10.18 -3.34 -18.71
N PHE A 395 -10.72 -2.19 -19.06
CA PHE A 395 -9.94 -1.00 -19.34
C PHE A 395 -9.97 -0.08 -18.11
N THR A 396 -8.80 0.39 -17.69
CA THR A 396 -8.66 1.40 -16.63
C THR A 396 -7.70 2.47 -17.06
N GLY A 397 -7.92 3.70 -16.60
CA GLY A 397 -7.03 4.80 -16.91
C GLY A 397 -7.28 6.01 -16.04
N GLN A 398 -6.31 6.90 -16.04
CA GLN A 398 -6.34 8.17 -15.35
C GLN A 398 -5.60 9.22 -16.15
N PHE A 399 -6.11 10.43 -16.14
CA PHE A 399 -5.57 11.58 -16.83
C PHE A 399 -5.55 12.78 -15.89
N TYR A 400 -4.56 13.65 -16.03
CA TYR A 400 -4.52 14.93 -15.33
C TYR A 400 -3.97 16.05 -16.21
N ARG A 401 -4.37 17.28 -15.88
CA ARG A 401 -3.79 18.54 -16.32
C ARG A 401 -3.64 19.43 -15.08
N GLY A 402 -2.49 20.06 -14.90
CA GLY A 402 -2.29 20.91 -13.73
C GLY A 402 -1.08 21.84 -13.83
N ARG A 403 -0.90 22.63 -12.77
CA ARG A 403 0.22 23.54 -12.54
C ARG A 403 0.78 23.28 -11.14
N ALA A 404 2.09 23.28 -11.00
CA ALA A 404 2.80 23.08 -9.75
C ALA A 404 2.40 21.75 -9.04
N THR A 405 2.27 20.68 -9.82
CA THR A 405 1.78 19.37 -9.38
C THR A 405 2.87 18.41 -8.90
N GLY A 406 4.13 18.86 -8.75
CA GLY A 406 5.26 18.01 -8.39
C GLY A 406 5.07 17.23 -7.09
N GLY A 407 4.47 17.83 -6.08
CA GLY A 407 4.11 17.15 -4.83
C GLY A 407 3.04 16.07 -4.95
N LEU A 408 2.30 16.07 -6.05
CA LEU A 408 1.33 15.03 -6.42
C LEU A 408 1.93 14.00 -7.41
N GLY A 409 3.25 14.08 -7.69
CA GLY A 409 3.93 13.22 -8.66
C GLY A 409 3.76 13.64 -10.12
N GLY A 410 3.08 14.75 -10.40
CA GLY A 410 2.95 15.33 -11.75
C GLY A 410 4.17 16.18 -12.12
N GLY A 411 4.31 16.57 -13.41
CA GLY A 411 5.45 17.34 -13.88
C GLY A 411 6.80 16.64 -13.64
N ILE A 412 6.80 15.32 -13.62
CA ILE A 412 7.97 14.48 -13.27
C ILE A 412 8.56 14.88 -11.90
N GLY A 413 7.67 15.23 -10.93
CA GLY A 413 8.04 15.63 -9.57
C GLY A 413 8.45 17.09 -9.41
N GLN A 414 8.42 17.92 -10.46
CA GLN A 414 8.77 19.31 -10.41
C GLN A 414 7.53 20.21 -10.30
N SER A 415 7.51 21.12 -9.31
CA SER A 415 6.41 22.05 -9.07
C SER A 415 6.66 23.40 -9.71
N VAL A 416 7.86 23.95 -9.56
CA VAL A 416 8.17 25.34 -9.89
C VAL A 416 9.47 25.49 -10.66
N LEU A 417 9.59 26.60 -11.35
CA LEU A 417 10.77 27.09 -12.04
C LEU A 417 11.21 28.39 -11.40
N TRP A 418 12.50 28.74 -11.43
CA TRP A 418 13.03 29.99 -10.91
C TRP A 418 14.21 30.49 -11.70
N THR A 419 14.40 31.82 -11.73
CA THR A 419 15.37 32.50 -12.60
C THR A 419 16.77 32.64 -11.98
N GLY A 420 16.95 32.36 -10.70
CA GLY A 420 18.21 32.54 -9.98
C GLY A 420 18.29 31.64 -8.76
N SER A 421 18.72 32.17 -7.63
CA SER A 421 18.72 31.46 -6.34
C SER A 421 17.48 31.80 -5.54
N LEU A 422 16.79 30.79 -4.98
CA LEU A 422 15.62 31.01 -4.10
C LEU A 422 15.95 31.85 -2.86
N LEU A 423 17.26 31.95 -2.48
CA LEU A 423 17.73 32.80 -1.37
C LEU A 423 17.82 34.28 -1.74
N GLU A 424 17.71 34.63 -3.02
CA GLU A 424 17.79 36.01 -3.50
C GLU A 424 16.38 36.59 -3.69
N PRO A 425 16.08 37.77 -3.12
CA PRO A 425 14.76 38.39 -3.26
C PRO A 425 14.34 38.69 -4.70
N ALA A 426 15.32 38.96 -5.58
CA ALA A 426 15.10 39.31 -6.99
C ALA A 426 14.82 38.10 -7.89
N THR A 427 14.86 36.87 -7.35
CA THR A 427 14.54 35.68 -8.10
C THR A 427 13.02 35.55 -8.30
N ASP A 428 12.59 35.40 -9.54
CA ASP A 428 11.22 35.08 -9.87
C ASP A 428 10.94 33.56 -9.76
N VAL A 429 9.72 33.20 -9.35
CA VAL A 429 9.27 31.82 -9.19
C VAL A 429 7.97 31.61 -9.97
N TYR A 430 7.94 30.61 -10.83
CA TYR A 430 6.83 30.29 -11.72
C TYR A 430 6.33 28.86 -11.49
N GLY A 431 5.02 28.66 -11.50
CA GLY A 431 4.45 27.31 -11.44
C GLY A 431 4.60 26.58 -12.77
N LEU A 432 5.16 25.39 -12.74
CA LEU A 432 5.31 24.54 -13.93
C LEU A 432 4.00 23.87 -14.32
N ASP A 433 3.57 24.09 -15.55
CA ASP A 433 2.42 23.44 -16.14
C ASP A 433 2.78 22.02 -16.62
N SER A 434 1.87 21.09 -16.41
CA SER A 434 2.06 19.70 -16.81
C SER A 434 0.78 19.00 -17.20
N ILE A 435 0.92 17.96 -18.02
CA ILE A 435 -0.16 17.08 -18.45
C ILE A 435 0.35 15.64 -18.45
N GLY A 436 -0.46 14.72 -17.95
CA GLY A 436 -0.07 13.32 -17.91
C GLY A 436 -1.27 12.39 -17.79
N GLY A 437 -0.98 11.12 -17.94
CA GLY A 437 -1.99 10.08 -17.80
C GLY A 437 -1.44 8.70 -18.15
N TRP A 438 -2.22 7.70 -17.81
CA TRP A 438 -1.93 6.32 -18.10
C TRP A 438 -3.22 5.57 -18.46
N ALA A 439 -3.05 4.48 -19.23
CA ALA A 439 -4.12 3.58 -19.59
C ALA A 439 -3.65 2.13 -19.47
N GLN A 440 -4.52 1.26 -19.00
CA GLN A 440 -4.30 -0.17 -18.82
C GLN A 440 -5.40 -0.99 -19.48
N LEU A 441 -5.00 -2.02 -20.21
CA LEU A 441 -5.89 -3.11 -20.61
C LEU A 441 -5.52 -4.36 -19.81
N LYS A 442 -6.47 -4.86 -19.04
CA LYS A 442 -6.36 -6.09 -18.28
C LYS A 442 -7.12 -7.20 -18.98
N TYR A 443 -6.49 -8.38 -19.14
CA TYR A 443 -7.10 -9.60 -19.62
C TYR A 443 -7.11 -10.65 -18.50
N LYS A 444 -8.31 -11.00 -18.02
CA LYS A 444 -8.56 -12.03 -17.01
C LYS A 444 -8.70 -13.38 -17.73
N ALA A 445 -7.60 -14.10 -17.92
CA ALA A 445 -7.60 -15.40 -18.61
C ALA A 445 -8.34 -16.46 -17.78
N THR A 446 -8.16 -16.44 -16.46
CA THR A 446 -8.88 -17.27 -15.50
C THR A 446 -9.11 -16.47 -14.21
N SER A 447 -9.79 -17.04 -13.22
CA SER A 447 -9.90 -16.45 -11.87
C SER A 447 -8.53 -16.31 -11.15
N LYS A 448 -7.50 -17.04 -11.61
CA LYS A 448 -6.16 -17.08 -11.00
C LYS A 448 -5.07 -16.42 -11.82
N LEU A 449 -5.32 -16.13 -13.11
CA LEU A 449 -4.33 -15.63 -14.05
C LEU A 449 -4.86 -14.43 -14.81
N GLN A 450 -4.14 -13.32 -14.72
CA GLN A 450 -4.41 -12.10 -15.47
C GLN A 450 -3.15 -11.56 -16.14
N PHE A 451 -3.34 -10.87 -17.27
CA PHE A 451 -2.33 -10.16 -18.01
C PHE A 451 -2.70 -8.68 -18.06
N ASN A 452 -1.71 -7.81 -17.96
CA ASN A 452 -1.90 -6.36 -18.03
C ASN A 452 -0.93 -5.75 -19.03
N GLY A 453 -1.46 -4.93 -19.94
CA GLY A 453 -0.69 -4.06 -20.81
C GLY A 453 -0.96 -2.62 -20.42
N VAL A 454 0.08 -1.83 -20.17
CA VAL A 454 -0.04 -0.46 -19.68
C VAL A 454 0.88 0.48 -20.44
N PHE A 455 0.38 1.68 -20.71
CA PHE A 455 1.18 2.79 -21.20
C PHE A 455 0.84 4.06 -20.42
N GLY A 456 1.85 4.87 -20.09
CA GLY A 456 1.67 6.15 -19.44
C GLY A 456 2.76 7.14 -19.80
N GLN A 457 2.43 8.42 -19.62
CA GLN A 457 3.31 9.53 -19.93
C GLN A 457 3.05 10.71 -18.98
N ASP A 458 4.13 11.35 -18.58
CA ASP A 458 4.13 12.64 -17.91
C ASP A 458 4.89 13.66 -18.77
N ASN A 459 4.34 14.85 -18.92
CA ASN A 459 4.84 15.85 -19.86
C ASN A 459 4.72 17.27 -19.25
N PRO A 460 5.75 17.72 -18.49
CA PRO A 460 5.88 19.14 -18.17
C PRO A 460 6.01 19.97 -19.44
N PHE A 461 5.55 21.22 -19.41
CA PHE A 461 5.54 22.05 -20.60
C PHE A 461 6.96 22.52 -20.96
N ALA A 462 7.53 21.91 -22.01
CA ALA A 462 8.87 22.19 -22.47
C ALA A 462 9.11 23.66 -22.88
N GLY A 463 8.05 24.37 -23.27
CA GLY A 463 8.11 25.82 -23.53
C GLY A 463 8.52 26.60 -22.31
N GLU A 464 7.84 26.36 -21.18
CA GLU A 464 8.15 26.98 -19.88
C GLU A 464 9.55 26.61 -19.39
N LEU A 465 9.92 25.32 -19.51
CA LEU A 465 11.26 24.86 -19.16
C LEU A 465 12.36 25.58 -19.94
N ARG A 466 12.15 25.92 -21.22
CA ARG A 466 13.10 26.66 -22.03
C ARG A 466 13.13 28.14 -21.72
N GLU A 467 11.96 28.73 -21.45
CA GLU A 467 11.81 30.15 -21.15
C GLU A 467 12.51 30.53 -19.86
N PHE A 468 12.40 29.68 -18.84
CA PHE A 468 13.02 29.88 -17.53
C PHE A 468 14.36 29.14 -17.40
N GLY A 469 15.08 28.96 -18.52
CA GLY A 469 16.33 28.22 -18.61
C GLY A 469 17.33 28.58 -17.52
N GLY A 470 17.96 27.58 -16.92
CA GLY A 470 18.82 27.70 -15.74
C GLY A 470 18.17 27.17 -14.48
N THR A 471 16.89 26.78 -14.55
CA THR A 471 16.22 26.06 -13.47
C THR A 471 16.98 24.77 -13.20
N GLN A 472 17.60 24.69 -12.05
CA GLN A 472 18.23 23.44 -11.62
C GLN A 472 17.11 22.50 -11.19
N SER A 473 16.94 21.42 -11.93
CA SER A 473 16.17 20.30 -11.40
C SER A 473 16.86 19.83 -10.12
N TYR A 474 16.14 19.79 -9.02
CA TYR A 474 16.67 19.38 -7.72
C TYR A 474 17.28 17.97 -7.74
N TYR A 475 16.91 17.15 -8.72
CA TYR A 475 17.28 15.75 -8.84
C TYR A 475 18.13 15.39 -10.05
N TYR A 476 18.17 16.23 -11.07
CA TYR A 476 18.76 15.87 -12.37
C TYR A 476 19.65 16.99 -12.88
N ALA A 477 20.75 16.63 -13.51
CA ALA A 477 21.70 17.59 -14.08
C ALA A 477 21.08 18.45 -15.20
N SER A 478 19.99 17.98 -15.82
CA SER A 478 19.20 18.70 -16.82
C SER A 478 17.72 18.53 -16.53
N PRO A 479 16.86 19.56 -16.75
CA PRO A 479 15.43 19.44 -16.59
C PRO A 479 14.85 18.32 -17.47
N LEU A 480 13.92 17.56 -16.90
CA LEU A 480 13.22 16.50 -17.62
C LEU A 480 11.98 17.07 -18.31
N SER A 481 11.88 16.87 -19.64
CA SER A 481 10.79 17.41 -20.44
C SER A 481 9.67 16.41 -20.70
N LYS A 482 9.94 15.11 -20.55
CA LYS A 482 8.94 14.05 -20.70
C LYS A 482 9.45 12.75 -20.11
N ASN A 483 8.55 11.99 -19.48
CA ASN A 483 8.82 10.62 -19.05
C ASN A 483 7.71 9.68 -19.52
N GLN A 484 8.08 8.57 -20.13
CA GLN A 484 7.19 7.56 -20.68
C GLN A 484 7.50 6.20 -20.08
N SER A 485 6.46 5.44 -19.78
CA SER A 485 6.58 4.05 -19.35
C SER A 485 5.62 3.17 -20.14
N ALA A 486 6.10 2.02 -20.59
CA ALA A 486 5.28 0.95 -21.16
C ALA A 486 5.55 -0.34 -20.37
N MET A 487 4.51 -1.08 -20.02
CA MET A 487 4.61 -2.26 -19.16
C MET A 487 3.73 -3.38 -19.67
N LEU A 488 4.26 -4.60 -19.57
CA LEU A 488 3.52 -5.83 -19.75
C LEU A 488 3.80 -6.70 -18.53
N ASN A 489 2.77 -7.22 -17.89
CA ASN A 489 2.94 -8.21 -16.82
C ASN A 489 1.85 -9.26 -16.83
N PHE A 490 2.12 -10.36 -16.15
CA PHE A 490 1.08 -11.27 -15.69
C PHE A 490 1.14 -11.41 -14.17
N LEU A 491 -0.03 -11.65 -13.58
CA LEU A 491 -0.16 -12.03 -12.17
C LEU A 491 -0.84 -13.38 -12.10
N TYR A 492 -0.24 -14.30 -11.36
CA TYR A 492 -0.76 -15.63 -11.11
C TYR A 492 -0.96 -15.84 -9.61
N GLN A 493 -2.21 -16.05 -9.21
CA GLN A 493 -2.61 -16.36 -7.83
C GLN A 493 -3.12 -17.80 -7.74
N PRO A 494 -2.24 -18.78 -7.52
CA PRO A 494 -2.68 -20.18 -7.37
C PRO A 494 -3.62 -20.38 -6.18
N LYS A 495 -3.41 -19.61 -5.11
CA LYS A 495 -4.23 -19.49 -3.89
C LYS A 495 -4.35 -18.03 -3.48
N SER A 496 -5.29 -17.71 -2.59
CA SER A 496 -5.55 -16.35 -2.10
C SER A 496 -4.32 -15.67 -1.48
N ASP A 497 -3.48 -16.46 -0.84
CA ASP A 497 -2.31 -16.04 -0.06
C ASP A 497 -0.99 -16.01 -0.86
N ILE A 498 -0.96 -16.55 -2.09
CA ILE A 498 0.26 -16.61 -2.92
C ILE A 498 0.04 -15.85 -4.21
N VAL A 499 0.95 -14.93 -4.52
CA VAL A 499 0.97 -14.19 -5.80
C VAL A 499 2.35 -14.27 -6.44
N LEU A 500 2.37 -14.60 -7.73
CA LEU A 500 3.57 -14.63 -8.56
C LEU A 500 3.36 -13.68 -9.74
N SER A 501 4.42 -12.99 -10.17
CA SER A 501 4.38 -12.11 -11.33
C SER A 501 5.70 -12.12 -12.10
N LEU A 502 5.60 -11.93 -13.39
CA LEU A 502 6.71 -11.49 -14.23
C LEU A 502 6.27 -10.21 -14.94
N GLU A 503 7.08 -9.17 -14.80
CA GLU A 503 6.85 -7.84 -15.37
C GLU A 503 8.02 -7.43 -16.25
N TYR A 504 7.70 -6.95 -17.45
CA TYR A 504 8.61 -6.21 -18.32
C TYR A 504 8.17 -4.76 -18.38
N ARG A 505 9.10 -3.83 -18.12
CA ARG A 505 8.89 -2.38 -18.20
C ARG A 505 9.94 -1.74 -19.09
N HIS A 506 9.50 -0.86 -19.98
CA HIS A 506 10.35 0.02 -20.79
C HIS A 506 10.17 1.46 -20.34
N LEU A 507 11.25 2.10 -19.90
CA LEU A 507 11.29 3.52 -19.54
C LEU A 507 11.97 4.31 -20.64
N LYS A 508 11.42 5.49 -20.94
CA LYS A 508 12.00 6.46 -21.88
C LYS A 508 11.83 7.86 -21.32
N THR A 509 12.93 8.46 -20.93
CA THR A 509 13.00 9.78 -20.32
C THR A 509 13.72 10.74 -21.25
N TYR A 510 13.15 11.91 -21.44
CA TYR A 510 13.68 12.96 -22.30
C TYR A 510 14.13 14.15 -21.45
N THR A 511 15.32 14.64 -21.70
CA THR A 511 15.80 15.89 -21.14
C THR A 511 15.40 17.07 -22.01
N LEU A 512 15.54 18.28 -21.49
CA LEU A 512 15.28 19.50 -22.23
C LEU A 512 16.27 19.70 -23.38
N ASP A 513 17.52 19.22 -23.20
CA ASP A 513 18.62 19.31 -24.19
C ASP A 513 18.50 18.29 -25.33
N SER A 514 17.34 17.66 -25.47
CA SER A 514 17.01 16.67 -26.51
C SER A 514 17.69 15.31 -26.35
N ASP A 515 18.39 15.06 -25.25
CA ASP A 515 18.88 13.73 -24.92
C ASP A 515 17.73 12.81 -24.53
N THR A 516 17.91 11.54 -24.81
CA THR A 516 16.92 10.51 -24.51
C THR A 516 17.59 9.35 -23.80
N HIS A 517 17.16 9.09 -22.57
CA HIS A 517 17.59 7.95 -21.79
C HIS A 517 16.57 6.84 -21.86
N ARG A 518 17.03 5.59 -21.92
CA ARG A 518 16.18 4.41 -21.99
C ARG A 518 16.65 3.34 -21.03
N ALA A 519 15.68 2.65 -20.43
CA ALA A 519 15.96 1.48 -19.62
C ALA A 519 14.90 0.40 -19.86
N ASN A 520 15.34 -0.86 -19.82
CA ASN A 520 14.48 -2.04 -19.90
C ASN A 520 14.64 -2.82 -18.60
N ILE A 521 13.54 -3.09 -17.95
CA ILE A 521 13.47 -3.73 -16.64
C ILE A 521 12.68 -5.02 -16.77
N VAL A 522 13.22 -6.11 -16.25
CA VAL A 522 12.48 -7.35 -16.05
C VAL A 522 12.48 -7.65 -14.56
N THR A 523 11.31 -7.79 -13.97
CA THR A 523 11.15 -8.12 -12.55
C THR A 523 10.31 -9.37 -12.40
N MET A 524 10.84 -10.35 -11.66
CA MET A 524 10.10 -11.51 -11.18
C MET A 524 9.76 -11.28 -9.71
N SER A 525 8.48 -11.45 -9.37
CA SER A 525 7.97 -11.21 -8.01
C SER A 525 7.30 -12.44 -7.44
N ALA A 526 7.56 -12.72 -6.16
CA ALA A 526 6.86 -13.73 -5.38
C ALA A 526 6.40 -13.11 -4.07
N GLY A 527 5.09 -13.14 -3.82
CA GLY A 527 4.47 -12.56 -2.64
C GLY A 527 3.66 -13.58 -1.85
N TYR A 528 3.74 -13.49 -0.51
CA TYR A 528 2.85 -14.17 0.43
C TYR A 528 2.00 -13.12 1.13
N ILE A 529 0.68 -13.19 0.92
CA ILE A 529 -0.32 -12.27 1.48
C ILE A 529 -0.87 -12.88 2.78
N PHE A 530 -0.97 -12.07 3.83
CA PHE A 530 -1.48 -12.52 5.14
C PHE A 530 -2.37 -11.47 5.79
#